data_6c023c5fd7eb0ae159badf5f21499851
#
_entry.id   6c023c5fd7eb0ae159badf5f21499851
#
_cell.length_a   1.000
_cell.length_b   1.000
_cell.length_c   1.000
_cell.angle_alpha   90.00
_cell.angle_beta   90.00
_cell.angle_gamma   90.00
#
_symmetry.space_group_name_H-M   'P 1'
#
loop_
_entity.id
_entity.type
_entity.pdbx_description
1 polymer ?
#
loop_
_entity_poly.entity_id
_entity_poly.type
_entity_poly.pdbx_seq_one_letter_code
_entity_poly.pdbx_strand_id
1 'polypeptide(L)'
;MPNHHRRAAASIAAPAGMRLRRAALVCMSALALAGCAQPWQQYQPGADVSTVIARLGPPRETYDLPDGGKRLMWPTQPMGETTTAADIDAAGKIVNMRQVLQPNEFYRAEIGKWTRSDVLVNFGRPVETAYFPLMKREVWTYRYLEDNVWYMLYSFYFDDQGILRLTQKTPDPLHDPDRRSLF
;
A
#
# COMPACT_ATOMS: atom_id res chain seq x y z
N MET A 1 53.42 -5.06 -60.15
CA MET A 1 53.64 -5.57 -58.76
C MET A 1 53.00 -4.56 -57.81
N PRO A 2 51.84 -4.85 -57.19
CA PRO A 2 51.25 -3.93 -56.20
C PRO A 2 51.61 -4.36 -54.80
N ASN A 3 52.06 -3.40 -54.01
CA ASN A 3 52.51 -3.50 -52.63
C ASN A 3 51.30 -3.47 -51.69
N HIS A 4 51.02 -4.55 -50.98
CA HIS A 4 49.98 -4.65 -49.98
C HIS A 4 50.51 -4.14 -48.63
N HIS A 5 50.21 -2.89 -48.25
CA HIS A 5 50.38 -2.39 -46.90
C HIS A 5 49.29 -2.97 -45.99
N ARG A 6 49.64 -3.99 -45.21
CA ARG A 6 48.80 -4.43 -44.07
C ARG A 6 48.85 -3.37 -42.98
N ARG A 7 47.73 -2.66 -42.76
CA ARG A 7 47.54 -1.82 -41.58
C ARG A 7 47.26 -2.75 -40.38
N ALA A 8 48.19 -2.81 -39.46
CA ALA A 8 47.98 -3.46 -38.17
C ALA A 8 47.02 -2.57 -37.33
N ALA A 9 45.87 -3.12 -36.98
CA ALA A 9 44.96 -2.46 -36.04
C ALA A 9 45.52 -2.64 -34.63
N ALA A 10 46.01 -1.53 -34.04
CA ALA A 10 46.45 -1.52 -32.63
C ALA A 10 45.23 -1.61 -31.72
N SER A 11 45.06 -2.72 -31.07
CA SER A 11 44.04 -2.92 -30.01
C SER A 11 44.46 -2.15 -28.75
N ILE A 12 43.88 -1.00 -28.50
CA ILE A 12 44.12 -0.22 -27.29
C ILE A 12 43.38 -0.91 -26.13
N ALA A 13 44.12 -1.69 -25.36
CA ALA A 13 43.60 -2.29 -24.15
C ALA A 13 43.42 -1.20 -23.08
N ALA A 14 42.17 -0.98 -22.67
CA ALA A 14 41.88 -0.03 -21.59
C ALA A 14 42.54 -0.44 -20.26
N PRO A 15 43.16 0.45 -19.52
CA PRO A 15 43.88 0.16 -18.29
C PRO A 15 42.95 -0.46 -17.23
N ALA A 16 43.43 -1.48 -16.54
CA ALA A 16 42.69 -2.30 -15.57
C ALA A 16 41.93 -1.46 -14.50
N GLY A 17 42.49 -0.33 -14.09
CA GLY A 17 41.86 0.59 -13.12
C GLY A 17 40.56 1.24 -13.62
N MET A 18 40.40 1.43 -14.95
CA MET A 18 39.19 2.02 -15.51
C MET A 18 38.03 1.02 -15.59
N ARG A 19 38.35 -0.29 -15.73
CA ARG A 19 37.38 -1.38 -15.68
C ARG A 19 36.83 -1.59 -14.26
N LEU A 20 37.69 -1.51 -13.24
CA LEU A 20 37.28 -1.62 -11.83
C LEU A 20 36.35 -0.46 -11.42
N ARG A 21 36.68 0.78 -11.81
CA ARG A 21 35.84 1.96 -11.53
C ARG A 21 34.47 1.90 -12.22
N ARG A 22 34.42 1.40 -13.46
CA ARG A 22 33.14 1.19 -14.17
C ARG A 22 32.31 0.08 -13.53
N ALA A 23 32.91 -1.01 -13.12
CA ALA A 23 32.21 -2.08 -12.40
C ALA A 23 31.66 -1.60 -11.05
N ALA A 24 32.42 -0.82 -10.28
CA ALA A 24 31.97 -0.27 -9.01
C ALA A 24 30.81 0.74 -9.18
N LEU A 25 30.84 1.57 -10.22
CA LEU A 25 29.74 2.50 -10.54
C LEU A 25 28.46 1.78 -10.95
N VAL A 26 28.56 0.71 -11.73
CA VAL A 26 27.41 -0.11 -12.13
C VAL A 26 26.80 -0.84 -10.94
N CYS A 27 27.63 -1.40 -10.04
CA CYS A 27 27.14 -2.03 -8.81
C CYS A 27 26.47 -1.02 -7.86
N MET A 28 26.99 0.19 -7.74
CA MET A 28 26.42 1.23 -6.88
C MET A 28 25.08 1.76 -7.43
N SER A 29 24.93 1.87 -8.76
CA SER A 29 23.66 2.25 -9.37
C SER A 29 22.60 1.14 -9.30
N ALA A 30 22.98 -0.15 -9.34
CA ALA A 30 22.07 -1.26 -9.17
C ALA A 30 21.51 -1.38 -7.73
N LEU A 31 22.32 -1.07 -6.72
CA LEU A 31 21.89 -1.03 -5.32
C LEU A 31 20.90 0.12 -5.02
N ALA A 32 21.01 1.25 -5.73
CA ALA A 32 20.10 2.39 -5.54
C ALA A 32 18.65 2.11 -6.07
N LEU A 33 18.49 1.18 -7.01
CA LEU A 33 17.18 0.81 -7.58
C LEU A 33 16.39 -0.18 -6.71
N ALA A 34 17.01 -0.84 -5.74
CA ALA A 34 16.36 -1.81 -4.86
C ALA A 34 15.56 -1.19 -3.69
N GLY A 35 15.62 0.15 -3.50
CA GLY A 35 15.13 0.83 -2.30
C GLY A 35 13.66 1.21 -2.28
N CYS A 36 12.90 1.08 -3.36
CA CYS A 36 11.54 1.64 -3.47
C CYS A 36 10.39 0.63 -3.49
N ALA A 37 10.63 -0.66 -3.22
CA ALA A 37 9.55 -1.64 -3.18
C ALA A 37 8.73 -1.47 -1.89
N GLN A 38 7.44 -1.22 -2.04
CA GLN A 38 6.51 -1.13 -0.91
C GLN A 38 6.43 -2.48 -0.18
N PRO A 39 6.22 -2.51 1.16
CA PRO A 39 6.23 -3.74 1.93
C PRO A 39 5.33 -4.85 1.36
N TRP A 40 4.14 -4.51 0.87
CA TRP A 40 3.19 -5.47 0.29
C TRP A 40 3.59 -6.02 -1.08
N GLN A 41 4.51 -5.38 -1.81
CA GLN A 41 4.97 -5.83 -3.13
C GLN A 41 6.08 -6.90 -3.05
N GLN A 42 6.61 -7.14 -1.85
CA GLN A 42 7.77 -8.03 -1.66
C GLN A 42 7.37 -9.49 -1.40
N TYR A 43 6.09 -9.76 -1.18
CA TYR A 43 5.60 -11.10 -0.85
C TYR A 43 4.87 -11.72 -2.04
N GLN A 44 5.21 -12.98 -2.33
CA GLN A 44 4.60 -13.73 -3.41
C GLN A 44 3.46 -14.61 -2.89
N PRO A 45 2.39 -14.82 -3.67
CA PRO A 45 1.39 -15.83 -3.36
C PRO A 45 2.03 -17.20 -3.11
N GLY A 46 1.53 -17.93 -2.12
CA GLY A 46 2.08 -19.21 -1.66
C GLY A 46 3.18 -19.12 -0.60
N ALA A 47 3.75 -17.93 -0.33
CA ALA A 47 4.69 -17.75 0.76
C ALA A 47 4.00 -17.96 2.12
N ASP A 48 4.78 -18.39 3.12
CA ASP A 48 4.27 -18.57 4.48
C ASP A 48 4.06 -17.23 5.18
N VAL A 49 2.92 -17.05 5.83
CA VAL A 49 2.57 -15.80 6.53
C VAL A 49 3.56 -15.47 7.66
N SER A 50 4.25 -16.45 8.22
CA SER A 50 5.29 -16.21 9.22
C SER A 50 6.39 -15.28 8.75
N THR A 51 6.68 -15.25 7.43
CA THR A 51 7.66 -14.34 6.84
C THR A 51 7.22 -12.88 6.93
N VAL A 52 5.92 -12.61 6.80
CA VAL A 52 5.33 -11.28 6.97
C VAL A 52 5.34 -10.89 8.44
N ILE A 53 4.90 -11.81 9.32
CA ILE A 53 4.83 -11.57 10.77
C ILE A 53 6.23 -11.33 11.34
N ALA A 54 7.25 -12.04 10.88
CA ALA A 54 8.63 -11.81 11.30
C ALA A 54 9.13 -10.39 10.98
N ARG A 55 8.60 -9.77 9.92
CA ARG A 55 9.03 -8.43 9.47
C ARG A 55 8.15 -7.31 9.98
N LEU A 56 6.81 -7.47 9.95
CA LEU A 56 5.84 -6.45 10.33
C LEU A 56 5.36 -6.57 11.77
N GLY A 57 5.73 -7.65 12.46
CA GLY A 57 5.18 -8.00 13.76
C GLY A 57 3.81 -8.70 13.62
N PRO A 58 3.16 -9.03 14.75
CA PRO A 58 1.83 -9.62 14.75
C PRO A 58 0.81 -8.66 14.12
N PRO A 59 -0.22 -9.18 13.41
CA PRO A 59 -1.28 -8.34 12.88
C PRO A 59 -2.06 -7.69 14.02
N ARG A 60 -2.49 -6.45 13.82
CA ARG A 60 -3.33 -5.74 14.80
C ARG A 60 -4.81 -6.11 14.69
N GLU A 61 -5.22 -6.57 13.51
CA GLU A 61 -6.59 -6.97 13.22
C GLU A 61 -6.59 -8.25 12.39
N THR A 62 -7.59 -9.09 12.64
CA THR A 62 -7.79 -10.36 11.92
C THR A 62 -9.28 -10.54 11.65
N TYR A 63 -9.63 -10.89 10.43
CA TYR A 63 -11.00 -11.13 9.98
C TYR A 63 -11.09 -12.47 9.26
N ASP A 64 -12.18 -13.20 9.51
CA ASP A 64 -12.47 -14.43 8.78
C ASP A 64 -13.00 -14.11 7.38
N LEU A 65 -12.58 -14.88 6.39
CA LEU A 65 -13.04 -14.77 5.01
C LEU A 65 -14.02 -15.89 4.66
N PRO A 66 -14.95 -15.66 3.71
CA PRO A 66 -15.98 -16.64 3.36
C PRO A 66 -15.43 -17.98 2.82
N ASP A 67 -14.22 -17.98 2.29
CA ASP A 67 -13.52 -19.16 1.76
C ASP A 67 -12.79 -20.00 2.84
N GLY A 68 -12.96 -19.64 4.12
CA GLY A 68 -12.29 -20.28 5.25
C GLY A 68 -10.88 -19.78 5.52
N GLY A 69 -10.42 -18.81 4.73
CA GLY A 69 -9.17 -18.09 4.94
C GLY A 69 -9.33 -16.97 5.99
N LYS A 70 -8.27 -16.21 6.17
CA LYS A 70 -8.27 -15.03 7.06
C LYS A 70 -7.64 -13.84 6.37
N ARG A 71 -8.10 -12.64 6.73
CA ARG A 71 -7.45 -11.37 6.41
C ARG A 71 -6.74 -10.85 7.65
N LEU A 72 -5.44 -10.69 7.53
CA LEU A 72 -4.57 -10.11 8.55
C LEU A 72 -4.25 -8.68 8.17
N MET A 73 -4.34 -7.73 9.13
CA MET A 73 -4.11 -6.33 8.85
C MET A 73 -3.08 -5.68 9.77
N TRP A 74 -2.27 -4.82 9.18
CA TRP A 74 -1.26 -3.98 9.83
C TRP A 74 -1.57 -2.51 9.55
N PRO A 75 -2.52 -1.89 10.29
CA PRO A 75 -2.81 -0.46 10.17
C PRO A 75 -1.66 0.36 10.75
N THR A 76 -1.30 1.45 10.08
CA THR A 76 -0.39 2.47 10.61
C THR A 76 -1.13 3.57 11.36
N GLN A 77 -2.45 3.63 11.23
CA GLN A 77 -3.30 4.60 11.93
C GLN A 77 -3.18 4.48 13.46
N PRO A 78 -3.37 5.58 14.21
CA PRO A 78 -3.81 6.91 13.74
C PRO A 78 -2.68 7.80 13.20
N MET A 79 -1.41 7.37 13.26
CA MET A 79 -0.25 8.20 12.91
C MET A 79 0.09 8.16 11.41
N GLY A 80 -0.40 7.16 10.68
CA GLY A 80 -0.13 6.98 9.25
C GLY A 80 -1.42 6.71 8.47
N GLU A 81 -1.28 6.69 7.14
CA GLU A 81 -2.38 6.70 6.17
C GLU A 81 -2.53 5.36 5.44
N THR A 82 -1.87 4.31 5.93
CA THR A 82 -1.86 3.01 5.26
C THR A 82 -2.38 1.88 6.14
N THR A 83 -2.96 0.87 5.51
CA THR A 83 -3.26 -0.42 6.12
C THR A 83 -2.82 -1.51 5.15
N THR A 84 -1.77 -2.23 5.50
CA THR A 84 -1.38 -3.42 4.75
C THR A 84 -2.28 -4.58 5.14
N ALA A 85 -2.87 -5.26 4.17
CA ALA A 85 -3.67 -6.46 4.37
C ALA A 85 -3.04 -7.65 3.65
N ALA A 86 -3.01 -8.82 4.32
CA ALA A 86 -2.65 -10.09 3.74
C ALA A 86 -3.84 -11.06 3.88
N ASP A 87 -4.33 -11.56 2.77
CA ASP A 87 -5.28 -12.65 2.73
C ASP A 87 -4.51 -13.96 2.75
N ILE A 88 -4.83 -14.83 3.69
CA ILE A 88 -4.20 -16.14 3.85
C ILE A 88 -5.26 -17.25 3.71
N ASP A 89 -4.84 -18.39 3.20
CA ASP A 89 -5.65 -19.60 3.15
C ASP A 89 -5.68 -20.33 4.53
N ALA A 90 -6.43 -21.41 4.61
CA ALA A 90 -6.53 -22.23 5.83
C ALA A 90 -5.20 -22.88 6.24
N ALA A 91 -4.24 -22.99 5.33
CA ALA A 91 -2.89 -23.51 5.61
C ALA A 91 -1.89 -22.41 6.01
N GLY A 92 -2.34 -21.14 6.14
CA GLY A 92 -1.50 -20.01 6.49
C GLY A 92 -0.60 -19.51 5.35
N LYS A 93 -0.96 -19.83 4.10
CA LYS A 93 -0.22 -19.33 2.92
C LYS A 93 -0.84 -18.05 2.41
N ILE A 94 0.00 -17.11 1.99
CA ILE A 94 -0.44 -15.83 1.43
C ILE A 94 -1.12 -16.08 0.09
N VAL A 95 -2.37 -15.66 -0.02
CA VAL A 95 -3.13 -15.64 -1.28
C VAL A 95 -2.95 -14.29 -1.98
N ASN A 96 -3.03 -13.22 -1.21
CA ASN A 96 -2.89 -11.86 -1.72
C ASN A 96 -2.35 -10.93 -0.61
N MET A 97 -1.61 -9.90 -1.01
CA MET A 97 -1.13 -8.87 -0.10
C MET A 97 -1.19 -7.50 -0.76
N ARG A 98 -1.80 -6.51 -0.09
CA ARG A 98 -2.02 -5.17 -0.65
C ARG A 98 -2.19 -4.10 0.41
N GLN A 99 -2.07 -2.85 0.01
CA GLN A 99 -2.51 -1.68 0.77
C GLN A 99 -4.00 -1.47 0.50
N VAL A 100 -4.84 -1.44 1.54
CA VAL A 100 -6.31 -1.39 1.38
C VAL A 100 -6.90 0.01 1.50
N LEU A 101 -6.18 1.00 2.06
CA LEU A 101 -6.66 2.38 2.14
C LEU A 101 -6.24 3.14 0.88
N GLN A 102 -6.86 2.80 -0.26
CA GLN A 102 -6.61 3.41 -1.57
C GLN A 102 -7.93 3.58 -2.34
N PRO A 103 -8.02 4.55 -3.26
CA PRO A 103 -9.25 4.83 -4.02
C PRO A 103 -9.85 3.61 -4.71
N ASN A 104 -9.01 2.81 -5.39
CA ASN A 104 -9.47 1.60 -6.09
C ASN A 104 -10.09 0.55 -5.16
N GLU A 105 -9.64 0.46 -3.91
CA GLU A 105 -10.24 -0.42 -2.90
C GLU A 105 -11.55 0.18 -2.36
N PHE A 106 -11.56 1.48 -2.02
CA PHE A 106 -12.76 2.16 -1.52
C PHE A 106 -13.93 2.11 -2.51
N TYR A 107 -13.66 2.25 -3.81
CA TYR A 107 -14.69 2.25 -4.86
C TYR A 107 -15.33 0.88 -5.09
N ARG A 108 -14.83 -0.18 -4.46
CA ARG A 108 -15.47 -1.49 -4.44
C ARG A 108 -16.68 -1.56 -3.51
N ALA A 109 -16.83 -0.59 -2.62
CA ALA A 109 -17.94 -0.56 -1.68
C ALA A 109 -19.28 -0.31 -2.38
N GLU A 110 -20.19 -1.26 -2.24
CA GLU A 110 -21.50 -1.22 -2.90
C GLU A 110 -22.55 -0.55 -1.99
N ILE A 111 -22.99 0.64 -2.39
CA ILE A 111 -24.06 1.37 -1.69
C ILE A 111 -25.35 0.55 -1.76
N GLY A 112 -26.03 0.45 -0.61
CA GLY A 112 -27.26 -0.33 -0.46
C GLY A 112 -27.06 -1.83 -0.19
N LYS A 113 -25.81 -2.32 -0.27
CA LYS A 113 -25.50 -3.73 -0.03
C LYS A 113 -24.52 -3.93 1.13
N TRP A 114 -23.38 -3.21 1.11
CA TRP A 114 -22.36 -3.39 2.13
C TRP A 114 -22.87 -2.98 3.50
N THR A 115 -22.45 -3.77 4.49
CA THR A 115 -22.69 -3.54 5.92
C THR A 115 -21.44 -2.96 6.59
N ARG A 116 -21.56 -2.59 7.86
CA ARG A 116 -20.41 -2.25 8.71
C ARG A 116 -19.37 -3.37 8.72
N SER A 117 -19.84 -4.63 8.78
CA SER A 117 -18.94 -5.79 8.78
C SER A 117 -18.14 -5.88 7.47
N ASP A 118 -18.77 -5.62 6.33
CA ASP A 118 -18.07 -5.63 5.05
C ASP A 118 -16.99 -4.55 4.99
N VAL A 119 -17.27 -3.35 5.53
CA VAL A 119 -16.31 -2.27 5.60
C VAL A 119 -15.14 -2.63 6.52
N LEU A 120 -15.40 -3.21 7.70
CA LEU A 120 -14.35 -3.68 8.62
C LEU A 120 -13.45 -4.74 7.97
N VAL A 121 -14.05 -5.74 7.35
CA VAL A 121 -13.30 -6.83 6.71
C VAL A 121 -12.44 -6.31 5.57
N ASN A 122 -12.89 -5.26 4.85
CA ASN A 122 -12.14 -4.75 3.71
C ASN A 122 -11.10 -3.68 4.08
N PHE A 123 -11.36 -2.84 5.08
CA PHE A 123 -10.50 -1.67 5.38
C PHE A 123 -9.94 -1.64 6.80
N GLY A 124 -10.42 -2.53 7.68
CA GLY A 124 -10.09 -2.50 9.10
C GLY A 124 -10.88 -1.45 9.86
N ARG A 125 -10.44 -1.16 11.08
CA ARG A 125 -11.09 -0.15 11.93
C ARG A 125 -10.90 1.25 11.39
N PRO A 126 -11.96 2.10 11.40
CA PRO A 126 -11.85 3.50 11.01
C PRO A 126 -10.98 4.30 12.01
N VAL A 127 -10.41 5.41 11.54
CA VAL A 127 -9.69 6.35 12.42
C VAL A 127 -10.63 7.16 13.29
N GLU A 128 -11.85 7.36 12.83
CA GLU A 128 -12.88 8.13 13.52
C GLU A 128 -14.26 7.57 13.22
N THR A 129 -15.13 7.61 14.23
CA THR A 129 -16.56 7.30 14.09
C THR A 129 -17.38 8.47 14.64
N ALA A 130 -18.46 8.84 13.95
CA ALA A 130 -19.37 9.89 14.37
C ALA A 130 -20.83 9.48 14.08
N TYR A 131 -21.77 10.07 14.80
CA TYR A 131 -23.19 9.93 14.49
C TYR A 131 -23.80 11.29 14.16
N PHE A 132 -24.48 11.38 13.02
CA PHE A 132 -25.18 12.58 12.58
C PHE A 132 -26.69 12.45 12.76
N PRO A 133 -27.27 13.01 13.85
CA PRO A 133 -28.68 12.78 14.22
C PRO A 133 -29.68 13.22 13.16
N LEU A 134 -29.43 14.37 12.52
CA LEU A 134 -30.33 14.92 11.48
C LEU A 134 -30.40 14.04 10.25
N MET A 135 -29.28 13.36 9.91
CA MET A 135 -29.22 12.43 8.78
C MET A 135 -29.59 11.02 9.18
N LYS A 136 -29.63 10.71 10.49
CA LYS A 136 -29.71 9.35 11.04
C LYS A 136 -28.64 8.44 10.42
N ARG A 137 -27.37 8.90 10.49
CA ARG A 137 -26.24 8.17 9.90
C ARG A 137 -25.12 8.06 10.91
N GLU A 138 -24.61 6.85 11.03
CA GLU A 138 -23.29 6.60 11.61
C GLU A 138 -22.24 6.73 10.49
N VAL A 139 -21.14 7.41 10.78
CA VAL A 139 -20.11 7.73 9.79
C VAL A 139 -18.78 7.16 10.27
N TRP A 140 -18.14 6.38 9.43
CA TRP A 140 -16.81 5.82 9.64
C TRP A 140 -15.83 6.46 8.68
N THR A 141 -14.79 7.09 9.22
CA THR A 141 -13.82 7.86 8.44
C THR A 141 -12.47 7.16 8.45
N TYR A 142 -11.86 7.07 7.27
CA TYR A 142 -10.53 6.53 7.02
C TYR A 142 -9.64 7.64 6.48
N ARG A 143 -8.44 7.80 7.06
CA ARG A 143 -7.41 8.68 6.51
C ARG A 143 -6.56 7.90 5.55
N TYR A 144 -6.24 8.48 4.39
CA TYR A 144 -5.42 7.84 3.38
C TYR A 144 -4.64 8.87 2.57
N LEU A 145 -3.66 8.40 1.81
CA LEU A 145 -2.85 9.22 0.92
C LEU A 145 -3.22 8.89 -0.54
N GLU A 146 -3.88 9.81 -1.22
CA GLU A 146 -4.23 9.69 -2.64
C GLU A 146 -3.01 10.05 -3.50
N ASP A 147 -2.68 9.20 -4.47
CA ASP A 147 -1.52 9.36 -5.38
C ASP A 147 -0.17 9.57 -4.65
N ASN A 148 -0.06 9.10 -3.40
CA ASN A 148 1.08 9.29 -2.51
C ASN A 148 1.43 10.76 -2.22
N VAL A 149 0.50 11.69 -2.42
CA VAL A 149 0.69 13.14 -2.29
C VAL A 149 -0.39 13.81 -1.46
N TRP A 150 -1.67 13.48 -1.72
CA TRP A 150 -2.79 14.20 -1.15
C TRP A 150 -3.35 13.51 0.07
N TYR A 151 -3.29 14.18 1.22
CA TYR A 151 -3.93 13.70 2.45
C TYR A 151 -5.44 13.87 2.34
N MET A 152 -6.15 12.76 2.40
CA MET A 152 -7.59 12.69 2.18
C MET A 152 -8.28 11.89 3.27
N LEU A 153 -9.56 12.19 3.46
CA LEU A 153 -10.49 11.40 4.25
C LEU A 153 -11.49 10.72 3.32
N TYR A 154 -11.74 9.43 3.58
CA TYR A 154 -12.82 8.68 2.95
C TYR A 154 -13.80 8.23 4.02
N SER A 155 -15.08 8.63 3.88
CA SER A 155 -16.12 8.40 4.88
C SER A 155 -17.23 7.50 4.33
N PHE A 156 -17.62 6.50 5.12
CA PHE A 156 -18.73 5.59 4.87
C PHE A 156 -19.89 5.94 5.80
N TYR A 157 -21.07 6.16 5.23
CA TYR A 157 -22.28 6.57 5.95
C TYR A 157 -23.26 5.40 6.01
N PHE A 158 -23.54 4.90 7.21
CA PHE A 158 -24.44 3.79 7.45
C PHE A 158 -25.76 4.28 8.02
N ASP A 159 -26.86 3.61 7.64
CA ASP A 159 -28.13 3.82 8.30
C ASP A 159 -28.24 3.07 9.65
N ASP A 160 -29.38 3.19 10.32
CA ASP A 160 -29.63 2.55 11.62
C ASP A 160 -29.59 1.01 11.53
N GLN A 161 -29.76 0.44 10.35
CA GLN A 161 -29.65 -1.00 10.09
C GLN A 161 -28.18 -1.43 9.80
N GLY A 162 -27.27 -0.48 9.71
CA GLY A 162 -25.87 -0.73 9.40
C GLY A 162 -25.56 -0.93 7.93
N ILE A 163 -26.47 -0.54 7.05
CA ILE A 163 -26.28 -0.63 5.60
C ILE A 163 -25.64 0.66 5.09
N LEU A 164 -24.63 0.53 4.25
CA LEU A 164 -23.93 1.64 3.60
C LEU A 164 -24.90 2.39 2.66
N ARG A 165 -25.06 3.71 2.87
CA ARG A 165 -25.97 4.54 2.08
C ARG A 165 -25.29 5.63 1.28
N LEU A 166 -24.08 6.03 1.69
CA LEU A 166 -23.33 7.09 1.04
C LEU A 166 -21.84 6.88 1.32
N THR A 167 -21.00 7.30 0.40
CA THR A 167 -19.57 7.51 0.62
C THR A 167 -19.19 8.94 0.25
N GLN A 168 -18.21 9.48 0.94
CA GLN A 168 -17.72 10.83 0.68
C GLN A 168 -16.20 10.89 0.78
N LYS A 169 -15.59 11.62 -0.14
CA LYS A 169 -14.16 11.94 -0.13
C LYS A 169 -13.98 13.43 0.13
N THR A 170 -13.10 13.79 1.07
CA THR A 170 -12.76 15.19 1.38
C THR A 170 -11.27 15.33 1.65
N PRO A 171 -10.65 16.50 1.43
CA PRO A 171 -9.32 16.78 1.94
C PRO A 171 -9.23 16.58 3.46
N ASP A 172 -8.08 16.11 3.95
CA ASP A 172 -7.85 15.99 5.38
C ASP A 172 -7.53 17.35 6.00
N PRO A 173 -8.39 17.88 6.88
CA PRO A 173 -8.19 19.20 7.48
C PRO A 173 -6.96 19.27 8.40
N LEU A 174 -6.39 18.14 8.85
CA LEU A 174 -5.16 18.15 9.62
C LEU A 174 -3.93 18.51 8.78
N HIS A 175 -4.02 18.32 7.47
CA HIS A 175 -2.94 18.58 6.51
C HIS A 175 -3.25 19.76 5.59
N ASP A 176 -4.28 20.56 5.93
CA ASP A 176 -4.61 21.78 5.20
C ASP A 176 -3.56 22.87 5.49
N PRO A 177 -2.78 23.32 4.48
CA PRO A 177 -1.75 24.35 4.67
C PRO A 177 -2.36 25.69 5.12
N ASP A 178 -3.59 26.01 4.73
CA ASP A 178 -4.24 27.26 5.07
C ASP A 178 -4.69 27.32 6.55
N ARG A 179 -4.86 26.17 7.18
CA ARG A 179 -5.21 26.08 8.60
C ARG A 179 -4.07 26.47 9.53
N ARG A 180 -2.80 26.36 9.07
CA ARG A 180 -1.60 26.77 9.83
C ARG A 180 -1.43 28.29 9.91
N SER A 181 -2.10 29.05 9.07
CA SER A 181 -2.03 30.50 9.03
C SER A 181 -3.03 31.21 9.96
N LEU A 182 -3.87 30.46 10.67
CA LEU A 182 -4.91 30.99 11.55
C LEU A 182 -4.55 30.98 13.06
N PHE A 183 -3.30 30.60 13.39
CA PHE A 183 -2.79 30.61 14.77
C PHE A 183 -1.45 31.36 14.90
#